data_6fe06356b92974869599c538c3045ce3
#
_entry.id   6fe06356b92974869599c538c3045ce3
#
_cell.length_a   1.000
_cell.length_b   1.000
_cell.length_c   1.000
_cell.angle_alpha   90.00
_cell.angle_beta   90.00
_cell.angle_gamma   90.00
#
_symmetry.space_group_name_H-M   'P 1'
#
loop_
_entity.id
_entity.type
_entity.pdbx_description
1 polymer ?
#
loop_
_entity_poly.entity_id
_entity_poly.type
_entity_poly.pdbx_seq_one_letter_code
_entity_poly.pdbx_strand_id
1 'polypeptide(L)'
;MTGARGATMTGARGATMTGALVARVLTDVSGIDKEFDYTVPAHLADEAQVGCKVRVDLAGRRVGGWIVALGELSRDPDLAISPEGSRPALKAVAALRGWGPTADLVDLAAWAAWRWAANRALFLGTASSRNTVRHLPAPRLAPPAPPPALRLPTGPGAHVVAIGPAEDPTVIVAQAAQLGPLLVIVPTASRAAVLARRLRRAGGDVALLPEEWAQARAGAAVIVGSRGAAWAPCPGVAAVVVIDAHDELHTSERAPTWNSVGVAVERAERAGVPCYLITSCPGPELVALGPTTTFEAAKQKAGWASMQLVDQRSEDPRLGLYSSRLVDLLRSTEKVACVLNTTGRVRLLACGACGTVARCDVCHAAVSSPEPGVLSCQGCGAMRPYVCASCTSIRLSWLRVGTSRAREDLERLGGRDVGEVTAATKDFPSSSVLVGTEALLRRLDPSSGFATIVFLDFDRELLAARFGAAEHSLALLSTASRLVRGAAGLVVVQTRMPDHPVLQAATVGDPAVALSEEDSARRALRLPPYGALALISGAGGEAWIASLRERHDGTVEVMGPNDGKWLVKAPDHRRLCDLLRSVGPPGGNVRVAVDPQRL
;
A
#
# COMPACT_ATOMS: atom_id res chain seq x y z
N MET A 1 -21.22 -35.59 -46.60
CA MET A 1 -22.26 -34.68 -47.10
C MET A 1 -22.98 -34.01 -45.95
N THR A 2 -23.07 -32.68 -46.01
CA THR A 2 -23.81 -31.72 -45.21
C THR A 2 -23.27 -31.49 -43.80
N GLY A 3 -22.72 -30.35 -43.38
CA GLY A 3 -22.86 -29.00 -43.87
C GLY A 3 -22.99 -28.15 -42.62
N ALA A 4 -21.82 -27.69 -42.01
CA ALA A 4 -21.79 -26.81 -40.86
C ALA A 4 -22.09 -25.36 -41.33
N ARG A 5 -23.26 -24.83 -40.96
CA ARG A 5 -23.57 -23.43 -41.16
C ARG A 5 -23.03 -22.60 -39.99
N GLY A 6 -22.14 -21.65 -40.33
CA GLY A 6 -21.67 -20.66 -39.42
C GLY A 6 -22.79 -19.76 -38.89
N ALA A 7 -22.83 -19.55 -37.59
CA ALA A 7 -23.66 -18.55 -36.95
C ALA A 7 -22.97 -17.18 -37.08
N THR A 8 -23.47 -16.38 -38.00
CA THR A 8 -23.17 -14.94 -38.10
C THR A 8 -23.84 -14.23 -36.91
N MET A 9 -23.08 -13.69 -36.00
CA MET A 9 -23.60 -12.77 -34.99
C MET A 9 -24.01 -11.48 -35.69
N THR A 10 -25.31 -11.32 -35.89
CA THR A 10 -25.94 -10.08 -36.34
C THR A 10 -25.83 -9.06 -35.20
N GLY A 11 -24.96 -8.09 -35.38
CA GLY A 11 -24.91 -6.91 -34.53
C GLY A 11 -26.27 -6.19 -34.55
N ALA A 12 -26.73 -5.80 -33.38
CA ALA A 12 -27.87 -4.91 -33.22
C ALA A 12 -27.55 -3.62 -34.00
N ARG A 13 -28.27 -3.41 -35.10
CA ARG A 13 -28.21 -2.19 -35.87
C ARG A 13 -28.78 -1.05 -35.04
N GLY A 14 -28.01 0.03 -34.99
CA GLY A 14 -28.24 1.23 -34.22
C GLY A 14 -29.61 1.85 -34.44
N ALA A 15 -30.19 2.25 -33.33
CA ALA A 15 -31.22 3.28 -33.32
C ALA A 15 -30.60 4.54 -33.96
N THR A 16 -31.22 5.09 -34.98
CA THR A 16 -30.83 6.35 -35.65
C THR A 16 -30.84 7.45 -34.58
N MET A 17 -29.63 7.91 -34.19
CA MET A 17 -29.48 8.98 -33.22
C MET A 17 -29.97 10.30 -33.84
N THR A 18 -31.06 10.84 -33.32
CA THR A 18 -31.70 12.07 -33.76
C THR A 18 -31.13 13.33 -33.07
N GLY A 19 -30.19 13.18 -32.12
CA GLY A 19 -29.55 14.26 -31.37
C GLY A 19 -28.03 14.28 -31.52
N ALA A 20 -27.41 15.45 -31.35
CA ALA A 20 -25.93 15.56 -31.31
C ALA A 20 -25.39 14.81 -30.08
N LEU A 21 -24.39 13.93 -30.29
CA LEU A 21 -23.66 13.24 -29.22
C LEU A 21 -22.86 14.25 -28.41
N VAL A 22 -22.99 14.22 -27.10
CA VAL A 22 -22.26 15.08 -26.15
C VAL A 22 -21.39 14.22 -25.27
N ALA A 23 -20.13 14.62 -25.13
CA ALA A 23 -19.15 14.05 -24.22
C ALA A 23 -18.96 14.98 -23.02
N ARG A 24 -19.15 14.46 -21.81
CA ARG A 24 -18.71 15.10 -20.58
C ARG A 24 -17.26 14.75 -20.36
N VAL A 25 -16.41 15.73 -20.23
CA VAL A 25 -14.94 15.59 -20.18
C VAL A 25 -14.41 16.11 -18.86
N LEU A 26 -13.67 15.27 -18.14
CA LEU A 26 -12.79 15.70 -17.07
C LEU A 26 -11.40 16.00 -17.64
N THR A 27 -10.89 17.21 -17.43
CA THR A 27 -9.59 17.64 -17.97
C THR A 27 -8.43 17.15 -17.09
N ASP A 28 -7.25 16.98 -17.69
CA ASP A 28 -6.01 16.61 -17.00
C ASP A 28 -5.26 17.83 -16.43
N VAL A 29 -5.93 18.97 -16.30
CA VAL A 29 -5.35 20.20 -15.76
C VAL A 29 -5.33 20.12 -14.24
N SER A 30 -4.13 20.25 -13.65
CA SER A 30 -3.95 20.30 -12.19
C SER A 30 -4.74 21.46 -11.58
N GLY A 31 -5.46 21.17 -10.49
CA GLY A 31 -6.27 22.17 -9.79
C GLY A 31 -7.69 22.36 -10.33
N ILE A 32 -8.06 21.71 -11.43
CA ILE A 32 -9.42 21.73 -11.96
C ILE A 32 -10.03 20.33 -11.78
N ASP A 33 -10.99 20.20 -10.85
CA ASP A 33 -11.80 18.98 -10.66
C ASP A 33 -13.25 19.26 -11.08
N LYS A 34 -13.40 19.77 -12.31
CA LYS A 34 -14.68 20.12 -12.90
C LYS A 34 -14.83 19.45 -14.27
N GLU A 35 -16.01 18.96 -14.52
CA GLU A 35 -16.41 18.39 -15.81
C GLU A 35 -16.95 19.47 -16.75
N PHE A 36 -16.69 19.30 -18.04
CA PHE A 36 -17.14 20.20 -19.09
C PHE A 36 -17.77 19.41 -20.22
N ASP A 37 -18.88 19.92 -20.77
CA ASP A 37 -19.58 19.30 -21.87
C ASP A 37 -19.09 19.79 -23.23
N TYR A 38 -18.89 18.85 -24.17
CA TYR A 38 -18.44 19.09 -25.53
C TYR A 38 -19.28 18.28 -26.52
N THR A 39 -19.55 18.83 -27.70
CA THR A 39 -20.14 18.04 -28.79
C THR A 39 -19.10 17.07 -29.36
N VAL A 40 -19.54 15.87 -29.73
CA VAL A 40 -18.68 14.90 -30.42
C VAL A 40 -18.95 15.02 -31.92
N PRO A 41 -17.94 15.38 -32.75
CA PRO A 41 -18.08 15.44 -34.20
C PRO A 41 -18.49 14.07 -34.78
N ALA A 42 -19.32 14.05 -35.83
CA ALA A 42 -19.85 12.82 -36.42
C ALA A 42 -18.76 11.80 -36.81
N HIS A 43 -17.61 12.27 -37.30
CA HIS A 43 -16.48 11.41 -37.68
C HIS A 43 -15.76 10.76 -36.49
N LEU A 44 -16.03 11.19 -35.24
CA LEU A 44 -15.48 10.64 -34.00
C LEU A 44 -16.52 9.85 -33.20
N ALA A 45 -17.80 9.91 -33.61
CA ALA A 45 -18.91 9.39 -32.81
C ALA A 45 -18.82 7.87 -32.58
N ASP A 46 -18.44 7.11 -33.60
CA ASP A 46 -18.34 5.64 -33.53
C ASP A 46 -17.19 5.15 -32.64
N GLU A 47 -16.14 5.96 -32.48
CA GLU A 47 -14.97 5.63 -31.67
C GLU A 47 -15.04 6.22 -30.26
N ALA A 48 -15.94 7.18 -30.03
CA ALA A 48 -16.07 7.84 -28.74
C ALA A 48 -16.70 6.91 -27.69
N GLN A 49 -15.97 6.64 -26.61
CA GLN A 49 -16.43 5.82 -25.50
C GLN A 49 -16.03 6.46 -24.17
N VAL A 50 -16.77 6.13 -23.10
CA VAL A 50 -16.38 6.50 -21.74
C VAL A 50 -14.99 5.95 -21.45
N GLY A 51 -14.13 6.81 -20.90
CA GLY A 51 -12.72 6.52 -20.62
C GLY A 51 -11.76 6.88 -21.74
N CYS A 52 -12.21 7.11 -23.00
CA CYS A 52 -11.32 7.56 -24.06
C CYS A 52 -10.60 8.85 -23.70
N LYS A 53 -9.29 8.91 -24.05
CA LYS A 53 -8.49 10.13 -23.93
C LYS A 53 -8.82 11.09 -25.06
N VAL A 54 -9.03 12.36 -24.72
CA VAL A 54 -9.42 13.40 -25.67
C VAL A 54 -8.51 14.62 -25.62
N ARG A 55 -8.56 15.43 -26.68
CA ARG A 55 -8.13 16.83 -26.68
C ARG A 55 -9.35 17.72 -26.81
N VAL A 56 -9.42 18.71 -25.93
CA VAL A 56 -10.49 19.71 -25.91
C VAL A 56 -9.91 21.12 -25.78
N ASP A 57 -10.71 22.11 -26.15
CA ASP A 57 -10.36 23.52 -25.91
C ASP A 57 -10.96 23.99 -24.60
N LEU A 58 -10.11 24.40 -23.67
CA LEU A 58 -10.52 24.99 -22.39
C LEU A 58 -9.92 26.39 -22.27
N ALA A 59 -10.77 27.42 -22.24
CA ALA A 59 -10.35 28.83 -22.14
C ALA A 59 -9.27 29.23 -23.17
N GLY A 60 -9.41 28.78 -24.42
CA GLY A 60 -8.48 29.11 -25.51
C GLY A 60 -7.20 28.25 -25.54
N ARG A 61 -7.07 27.27 -24.65
CA ARG A 61 -5.93 26.33 -24.61
C ARG A 61 -6.38 24.91 -24.92
N ARG A 62 -5.60 24.19 -25.72
CA ARG A 62 -5.82 22.76 -25.97
C ARG A 62 -5.26 21.93 -24.83
N VAL A 63 -6.14 21.29 -24.06
CA VAL A 63 -5.80 20.42 -22.92
C VAL A 63 -6.20 18.98 -23.20
N GLY A 64 -5.58 18.04 -22.50
CA GLY A 64 -5.98 16.63 -22.44
C GLY A 64 -7.14 16.43 -21.47
N GLY A 65 -7.77 15.27 -21.55
CA GLY A 65 -8.80 14.83 -20.63
C GLY A 65 -9.33 13.44 -20.96
N TRP A 66 -10.34 13.04 -20.23
CA TRP A 66 -11.04 11.77 -20.40
C TRP A 66 -12.53 12.02 -20.57
N ILE A 67 -13.17 11.28 -21.48
CA ILE A 67 -14.62 11.20 -21.53
C ILE A 67 -15.10 10.46 -20.29
N VAL A 68 -15.89 11.11 -19.45
CA VAL A 68 -16.41 10.53 -18.21
C VAL A 68 -17.88 10.15 -18.32
N ALA A 69 -18.62 10.74 -19.26
CA ALA A 69 -19.96 10.35 -19.64
C ALA A 69 -20.24 10.68 -21.11
N LEU A 70 -21.15 9.95 -21.73
CA LEU A 70 -21.67 10.19 -23.08
C LEU A 70 -23.19 10.19 -23.03
N GLY A 71 -23.81 11.15 -23.71
CA GLY A 71 -25.26 11.27 -23.78
C GLY A 71 -25.72 12.02 -25.03
N GLU A 72 -27.03 12.00 -25.29
CA GLU A 72 -27.64 12.79 -26.33
C GLU A 72 -28.15 14.12 -25.76
N LEU A 73 -27.90 15.23 -26.45
CA LEU A 73 -28.25 16.59 -26.02
C LEU A 73 -29.76 16.77 -25.72
N SER A 74 -30.61 15.90 -26.27
CA SER A 74 -32.09 15.98 -26.15
C SER A 74 -32.67 15.12 -25.02
N ARG A 75 -31.89 14.22 -24.41
CA ARG A 75 -32.42 13.19 -23.48
C ARG A 75 -31.91 13.29 -22.04
N ASP A 76 -30.84 14.04 -21.82
CA ASP A 76 -30.25 14.15 -20.49
C ASP A 76 -30.62 15.49 -19.84
N PRO A 77 -31.49 15.51 -18.80
CA PRO A 77 -31.90 16.73 -18.12
C PRO A 77 -30.73 17.41 -17.37
N ASP A 78 -29.64 16.68 -17.05
CA ASP A 78 -28.45 17.22 -16.38
C ASP A 78 -27.43 17.83 -17.35
N LEU A 79 -27.64 17.68 -18.67
CA LEU A 79 -26.84 18.35 -19.70
C LEU A 79 -27.39 19.76 -19.96
N ALA A 80 -26.85 20.71 -19.22
CA ALA A 80 -26.90 22.15 -19.33
C ALA A 80 -28.14 22.82 -19.97
N ILE A 81 -29.11 23.18 -19.14
CA ILE A 81 -30.01 24.30 -19.42
C ILE A 81 -29.56 25.47 -18.52
N SER A 82 -29.04 26.54 -19.14
CA SER A 82 -28.89 27.81 -18.43
C SER A 82 -30.26 28.38 -18.05
N PRO A 83 -30.43 29.04 -16.88
CA PRO A 83 -31.71 29.60 -16.46
C PRO A 83 -32.32 30.63 -17.43
N GLU A 84 -31.57 31.10 -18.40
CA GLU A 84 -31.97 32.15 -19.36
C GLU A 84 -32.40 31.61 -20.74
N GLY A 85 -32.62 30.31 -20.90
CA GLY A 85 -33.26 29.75 -22.11
C GLY A 85 -32.42 29.72 -23.40
N SER A 86 -31.20 30.29 -23.42
CA SER A 86 -30.28 30.19 -24.56
C SER A 86 -29.16 29.20 -24.25
N ARG A 87 -29.13 28.09 -25.01
CA ARG A 87 -28.01 27.12 -24.92
C ARG A 87 -26.72 27.76 -25.40
N PRO A 88 -25.65 27.86 -24.57
CA PRO A 88 -24.37 28.24 -25.12
C PRO A 88 -23.92 27.19 -26.13
N ALA A 89 -23.39 27.62 -27.27
CA ALA A 89 -22.86 26.70 -28.28
C ALA A 89 -21.72 25.89 -27.66
N LEU A 90 -21.94 24.59 -27.44
CA LEU A 90 -20.90 23.71 -26.91
C LEU A 90 -19.73 23.65 -27.91
N LYS A 91 -18.52 23.75 -27.40
CA LYS A 91 -17.31 23.49 -28.21
C LYS A 91 -17.24 22.00 -28.58
N ALA A 92 -16.60 21.70 -29.69
CA ALA A 92 -16.40 20.33 -30.13
C ALA A 92 -15.16 19.69 -29.50
N VAL A 93 -15.20 18.37 -29.29
CA VAL A 93 -14.01 17.55 -29.03
C VAL A 93 -13.05 17.71 -30.22
N ALA A 94 -11.84 18.20 -29.98
CA ALA A 94 -10.88 18.47 -31.04
C ALA A 94 -10.26 17.19 -31.63
N ALA A 95 -10.05 16.14 -30.80
CA ALA A 95 -9.55 14.84 -31.25
C ALA A 95 -9.70 13.77 -30.17
N LEU A 96 -9.90 12.51 -30.59
CA LEU A 96 -9.66 11.34 -29.76
C LEU A 96 -8.15 11.03 -29.75
N ARG A 97 -7.60 10.73 -28.57
CA ARG A 97 -6.18 10.47 -28.38
C ARG A 97 -5.88 9.00 -28.09
N GLY A 98 -6.91 8.15 -28.14
CA GLY A 98 -6.82 6.71 -27.97
C GLY A 98 -7.51 6.21 -26.71
N TRP A 99 -7.32 4.93 -26.45
CA TRP A 99 -7.91 4.21 -25.33
C TRP A 99 -7.42 4.72 -23.99
N GLY A 100 -8.32 4.86 -23.05
CA GLY A 100 -8.07 5.14 -21.64
C GLY A 100 -8.72 4.07 -20.75
N PRO A 101 -9.00 4.38 -19.45
CA PRO A 101 -9.63 3.46 -18.51
C PRO A 101 -11.00 3.00 -19.01
N THR A 102 -11.48 1.87 -18.47
CA THR A 102 -12.85 1.38 -18.69
C THR A 102 -13.85 2.22 -17.90
N ALA A 103 -15.15 2.15 -18.24
CA ALA A 103 -16.20 2.93 -17.57
C ALA A 103 -16.25 2.63 -16.05
N ASP A 104 -16.12 1.36 -15.65
CA ASP A 104 -16.04 0.94 -14.24
C ASP A 104 -14.88 1.62 -13.49
N LEU A 105 -13.74 1.83 -14.15
CA LEU A 105 -12.60 2.56 -13.57
C LEU A 105 -12.83 4.08 -13.52
N VAL A 106 -13.63 4.64 -14.43
CA VAL A 106 -14.05 6.06 -14.34
C VAL A 106 -14.91 6.29 -13.10
N ASP A 107 -15.86 5.39 -12.84
CA ASP A 107 -16.72 5.45 -11.65
C ASP A 107 -15.93 5.17 -10.36
N LEU A 108 -15.00 4.21 -10.40
CA LEU A 108 -14.11 3.91 -9.29
C LEU A 108 -13.20 5.11 -8.96
N ALA A 109 -12.74 5.86 -9.96
CA ALA A 109 -11.94 7.07 -9.76
C ALA A 109 -12.74 8.19 -9.07
N ALA A 110 -14.04 8.29 -9.31
CA ALA A 110 -14.91 9.24 -8.61
C ALA A 110 -15.05 8.87 -7.12
N TRP A 111 -15.24 7.59 -6.82
CA TRP A 111 -15.24 7.09 -5.44
C TRP A 111 -13.90 7.34 -4.74
N ALA A 112 -12.78 7.05 -5.41
CA ALA A 112 -11.47 7.24 -4.82
C ALA A 112 -11.15 8.71 -4.55
N ALA A 113 -11.59 9.62 -5.41
CA ALA A 113 -11.46 11.06 -5.21
C ALA A 113 -12.21 11.52 -3.94
N TRP A 114 -13.40 10.98 -3.71
CA TRP A 114 -14.15 11.18 -2.46
C TRP A 114 -13.44 10.53 -1.27
N ARG A 115 -13.02 9.26 -1.39
CA ARG A 115 -12.43 8.47 -0.30
C ARG A 115 -11.13 9.04 0.24
N TRP A 116 -10.30 9.64 -0.60
CA TRP A 116 -8.99 10.20 -0.24
C TRP A 116 -8.88 11.71 -0.41
N ALA A 117 -10.00 12.42 -0.49
CA ALA A 117 -10.07 13.88 -0.64
C ALA A 117 -9.12 14.41 -1.73
N ALA A 118 -9.18 13.82 -2.93
CA ALA A 118 -8.24 14.06 -4.01
C ALA A 118 -8.93 14.43 -5.32
N ASN A 119 -8.14 14.95 -6.28
CA ASN A 119 -8.61 15.21 -7.63
C ASN A 119 -8.77 13.89 -8.41
N ARG A 120 -9.93 13.68 -9.05
CA ARG A 120 -10.27 12.49 -9.82
C ARG A 120 -9.32 12.24 -11.00
N ALA A 121 -8.78 13.30 -11.61
CA ALA A 121 -7.83 13.20 -12.71
C ALA A 121 -6.55 12.43 -12.33
N LEU A 122 -6.11 12.46 -11.07
CA LEU A 122 -4.95 11.69 -10.59
C LEU A 122 -5.17 10.17 -10.72
N PHE A 123 -6.38 9.71 -10.38
CA PHE A 123 -6.74 8.30 -10.47
C PHE A 123 -6.96 7.87 -11.92
N LEU A 124 -7.61 8.70 -12.74
CA LEU A 124 -7.75 8.44 -14.19
C LEU A 124 -6.40 8.42 -14.90
N GLY A 125 -5.46 9.28 -14.49
CA GLY A 125 -4.07 9.25 -14.95
C GLY A 125 -3.39 7.93 -14.60
N THR A 126 -3.58 7.44 -13.35
CA THR A 126 -3.02 6.16 -12.90
C THR A 126 -3.63 4.96 -13.63
N ALA A 127 -4.94 5.01 -13.92
CA ALA A 127 -5.65 3.98 -14.67
C ALA A 127 -5.32 3.96 -16.18
N SER A 128 -4.69 5.01 -16.68
CA SER A 128 -4.37 5.18 -18.10
C SER A 128 -3.01 4.64 -18.47
N SER A 129 -2.86 4.19 -19.72
CA SER A 129 -1.55 3.90 -20.29
C SER A 129 -0.64 5.15 -20.31
N ARG A 130 0.66 4.97 -20.01
CA ARG A 130 1.68 6.01 -20.17
C ARG A 130 1.83 6.45 -21.63
N ASN A 131 1.69 5.50 -22.55
CA ASN A 131 1.76 5.74 -24.00
C ASN A 131 0.37 5.88 -24.60
N THR A 132 0.28 6.51 -25.77
CA THR A 132 -0.96 6.56 -26.55
C THR A 132 -1.24 5.19 -27.14
N VAL A 133 -2.37 4.57 -26.78
CA VAL A 133 -2.85 3.30 -27.32
C VAL A 133 -4.02 3.58 -28.26
N ARG A 134 -3.81 3.47 -29.57
CA ARG A 134 -4.84 3.68 -30.59
C ARG A 134 -5.59 2.41 -30.94
N HIS A 135 -4.89 1.26 -30.96
CA HIS A 135 -5.43 -0.04 -31.30
C HIS A 135 -5.16 -1.01 -30.17
N LEU A 136 -6.13 -1.85 -29.86
CA LEU A 136 -5.99 -2.92 -28.88
C LEU A 136 -5.57 -4.19 -29.60
N PRO A 137 -4.68 -5.01 -29.01
CA PRO A 137 -4.35 -6.34 -29.53
C PRO A 137 -5.54 -7.31 -29.36
N ALA A 138 -5.41 -8.51 -29.91
CA ALA A 138 -6.39 -9.58 -29.66
C ALA A 138 -6.35 -10.00 -28.17
N PRO A 139 -7.52 -10.32 -27.58
CA PRO A 139 -7.60 -10.82 -26.21
C PRO A 139 -6.81 -12.13 -26.03
N ARG A 140 -6.24 -12.33 -24.83
CA ARG A 140 -5.57 -13.57 -24.42
C ARG A 140 -6.21 -14.05 -23.13
N LEU A 141 -6.88 -15.20 -23.19
CA LEU A 141 -7.74 -15.67 -22.10
C LEU A 141 -7.37 -17.05 -21.55
N ALA A 142 -6.19 -17.59 -21.91
CA ALA A 142 -5.73 -18.87 -21.41
C ALA A 142 -5.25 -18.74 -19.95
N PRO A 143 -5.96 -19.31 -18.95
CA PRO A 143 -5.51 -19.31 -17.57
C PRO A 143 -4.28 -20.23 -17.40
N PRO A 144 -3.49 -20.06 -16.32
CA PRO A 144 -2.42 -21.00 -15.99
C PRO A 144 -3.01 -22.39 -15.68
N ALA A 145 -2.15 -23.43 -15.76
CA ALA A 145 -2.57 -24.79 -15.41
C ALA A 145 -3.16 -24.83 -13.98
N PRO A 146 -4.27 -25.57 -13.78
CA PRO A 146 -4.89 -25.65 -12.48
C PRO A 146 -3.94 -26.35 -11.48
N PRO A 147 -3.75 -25.77 -10.27
CA PRO A 147 -3.01 -26.42 -9.20
C PRO A 147 -3.84 -27.57 -8.58
N PRO A 148 -3.25 -28.38 -7.68
CA PRO A 148 -4.02 -29.28 -6.83
C PRO A 148 -5.14 -28.51 -6.11
N ALA A 149 -6.31 -29.14 -5.96
CA ALA A 149 -7.51 -28.49 -5.50
C ALA A 149 -7.34 -27.82 -4.12
N LEU A 150 -7.41 -26.51 -4.10
CA LEU A 150 -7.54 -25.66 -2.91
C LEU A 150 -8.97 -25.12 -2.89
N ARG A 151 -9.67 -25.19 -1.77
CA ARG A 151 -11.04 -24.69 -1.68
C ARG A 151 -11.04 -23.21 -1.27
N LEU A 152 -10.89 -22.33 -2.25
CA LEU A 152 -11.05 -20.89 -2.04
C LEU A 152 -12.54 -20.55 -1.82
N PRO A 153 -12.88 -19.61 -0.91
CA PRO A 153 -14.21 -19.03 -0.85
C PRO A 153 -14.57 -18.37 -2.18
N THR A 154 -15.76 -18.62 -2.72
CA THR A 154 -16.20 -18.10 -4.03
C THR A 154 -17.22 -16.98 -3.95
N GLY A 155 -17.68 -16.63 -2.74
CA GLY A 155 -18.62 -15.53 -2.52
C GLY A 155 -17.99 -14.16 -2.82
N PRO A 156 -18.82 -13.16 -3.20
CA PRO A 156 -18.35 -11.80 -3.41
C PRO A 156 -17.81 -11.17 -2.12
N GLY A 157 -16.98 -10.13 -2.29
CA GLY A 157 -16.37 -9.38 -1.19
C GLY A 157 -14.99 -9.86 -0.78
N ALA A 158 -14.45 -9.30 0.30
CA ALA A 158 -13.11 -9.56 0.76
C ALA A 158 -13.01 -10.87 1.56
N HIS A 159 -11.98 -11.65 1.28
CA HIS A 159 -11.60 -12.87 1.99
C HIS A 159 -10.12 -12.77 2.38
N VAL A 160 -9.84 -12.71 3.66
CA VAL A 160 -8.45 -12.70 4.16
C VAL A 160 -7.92 -14.13 4.16
N VAL A 161 -6.82 -14.34 3.44
CA VAL A 161 -6.17 -15.65 3.33
C VAL A 161 -4.84 -15.60 4.08
N ALA A 162 -4.82 -16.18 5.28
CA ALA A 162 -3.62 -16.22 6.12
C ALA A 162 -2.71 -17.38 5.68
N ILE A 163 -1.47 -17.05 5.29
CA ILE A 163 -0.43 -18.00 4.90
C ILE A 163 0.86 -17.74 5.67
N GLY A 164 1.75 -18.73 5.71
CA GLY A 164 3.09 -18.55 6.27
C GLY A 164 3.95 -17.60 5.41
N PRO A 165 4.89 -16.85 6.01
CA PRO A 165 5.75 -15.90 5.28
C PRO A 165 6.50 -16.51 4.10
N ALA A 166 7.01 -17.74 4.25
CA ALA A 166 7.74 -18.46 3.20
C ALA A 166 6.86 -19.33 2.31
N GLU A 167 5.55 -19.34 2.53
CA GLU A 167 4.61 -20.09 1.70
C GLU A 167 4.42 -19.43 0.33
N ASP A 168 4.30 -20.24 -0.73
CA ASP A 168 4.18 -19.72 -2.09
C ASP A 168 2.73 -19.35 -2.43
N PRO A 169 2.40 -18.06 -2.63
CA PRO A 169 1.04 -17.63 -2.94
C PRO A 169 0.62 -17.97 -4.37
N THR A 170 1.52 -18.46 -5.23
CA THR A 170 1.24 -18.77 -6.65
C THR A 170 0.13 -19.81 -6.79
N VAL A 171 0.02 -20.75 -5.85
CA VAL A 171 -1.04 -21.76 -5.83
C VAL A 171 -2.41 -21.11 -5.72
N ILE A 172 -2.58 -20.13 -4.82
CA ILE A 172 -3.81 -19.38 -4.62
C ILE A 172 -4.15 -18.57 -5.88
N VAL A 173 -3.14 -17.90 -6.47
CA VAL A 173 -3.30 -17.13 -7.71
C VAL A 173 -3.77 -18.01 -8.86
N ALA A 174 -3.14 -19.16 -9.05
CA ALA A 174 -3.49 -20.10 -10.13
C ALA A 174 -4.90 -20.69 -9.92
N GLN A 175 -5.30 -20.95 -8.67
CA GLN A 175 -6.66 -21.38 -8.34
C GLN A 175 -7.68 -20.27 -8.62
N ALA A 176 -7.42 -19.04 -8.22
CA ALA A 176 -8.30 -17.90 -8.48
C ALA A 176 -8.47 -17.63 -9.99
N ALA A 177 -7.41 -17.86 -10.79
CA ALA A 177 -7.46 -17.69 -12.25
C ALA A 177 -8.42 -18.68 -12.95
N GLN A 178 -8.84 -19.75 -12.29
CA GLN A 178 -9.85 -20.69 -12.83
C GLN A 178 -11.28 -20.11 -12.78
N LEU A 179 -11.50 -19.04 -12.01
CA LEU A 179 -12.79 -18.36 -11.95
C LEU A 179 -13.04 -17.49 -13.20
N GLY A 180 -11.97 -17.10 -13.92
CA GLY A 180 -12.03 -16.21 -15.10
C GLY A 180 -10.92 -15.17 -15.08
N PRO A 181 -11.08 -14.02 -15.77
CA PRO A 181 -10.09 -12.94 -15.79
C PRO A 181 -9.74 -12.47 -14.38
N LEU A 182 -8.44 -12.53 -14.06
CA LEU A 182 -7.91 -12.29 -12.72
C LEU A 182 -7.04 -11.04 -12.67
N LEU A 183 -7.28 -10.19 -11.68
CA LEU A 183 -6.41 -9.06 -11.34
C LEU A 183 -5.55 -9.41 -10.13
N VAL A 184 -4.20 -9.33 -10.25
CA VAL A 184 -3.25 -9.62 -9.18
C VAL A 184 -2.41 -8.40 -8.87
N ILE A 185 -2.42 -7.98 -7.61
CA ILE A 185 -1.69 -6.82 -7.09
C ILE A 185 -0.63 -7.32 -6.11
N VAL A 186 0.62 -6.91 -6.31
CA VAL A 186 1.75 -7.28 -5.45
C VAL A 186 2.50 -6.03 -4.96
N PRO A 187 3.32 -6.11 -3.89
CA PRO A 187 3.96 -4.91 -3.32
C PRO A 187 4.94 -4.20 -4.28
N THR A 188 5.70 -4.94 -5.09
CA THR A 188 6.76 -4.38 -5.94
C THR A 188 6.71 -4.83 -7.39
N ALA A 189 7.24 -4.01 -8.31
CA ALA A 189 7.33 -4.36 -9.73
C ALA A 189 8.23 -5.60 -9.97
N SER A 190 9.30 -5.77 -9.20
CA SER A 190 10.17 -6.95 -9.29
C SER A 190 9.42 -8.24 -8.95
N ARG A 191 8.60 -8.22 -7.90
CA ARG A 191 7.74 -9.38 -7.53
C ARG A 191 6.66 -9.63 -8.58
N ALA A 192 6.08 -8.60 -9.17
CA ALA A 192 5.16 -8.73 -10.29
C ALA A 192 5.81 -9.46 -11.48
N ALA A 193 7.02 -9.06 -11.85
CA ALA A 193 7.76 -9.69 -12.94
C ALA A 193 8.13 -11.17 -12.66
N VAL A 194 8.47 -11.50 -11.41
CA VAL A 194 8.74 -12.89 -11.00
C VAL A 194 7.48 -13.73 -11.10
N LEU A 195 6.37 -13.24 -10.55
CA LEU A 195 5.07 -13.92 -10.58
C LEU A 195 4.59 -14.13 -12.02
N ALA A 196 4.63 -13.08 -12.84
CA ALA A 196 4.22 -13.16 -14.26
C ALA A 196 5.02 -14.22 -15.02
N ARG A 197 6.35 -14.29 -14.81
CA ARG A 197 7.20 -15.35 -15.42
C ARG A 197 6.80 -16.75 -14.97
N ARG A 198 6.49 -16.93 -13.68
CA ARG A 198 6.04 -18.24 -13.14
C ARG A 198 4.72 -18.67 -13.77
N LEU A 199 3.73 -17.79 -13.82
CA LEU A 199 2.41 -18.06 -14.39
C LEU A 199 2.50 -18.34 -15.91
N ARG A 200 3.35 -17.61 -16.65
CA ARG A 200 3.61 -17.87 -18.08
C ARG A 200 4.26 -19.24 -18.31
N ARG A 201 5.19 -19.66 -17.44
CA ARG A 201 5.77 -21.02 -17.50
C ARG A 201 4.73 -22.12 -17.23
N ALA A 202 3.69 -21.82 -16.47
CA ALA A 202 2.55 -22.70 -16.26
C ALA A 202 1.51 -22.63 -17.41
N GLY A 203 1.83 -21.99 -18.54
CA GLY A 203 0.97 -21.90 -19.72
C GLY A 203 -0.07 -20.78 -19.68
N GLY A 204 -0.07 -19.94 -18.65
CA GLY A 204 -1.02 -18.83 -18.52
C GLY A 204 -0.68 -17.63 -19.41
N ASP A 205 -1.71 -16.99 -19.97
CA ASP A 205 -1.59 -15.70 -20.65
C ASP A 205 -1.65 -14.56 -19.63
N VAL A 206 -0.52 -13.88 -19.42
CA VAL A 206 -0.35 -12.87 -18.38
C VAL A 206 0.00 -11.53 -19.01
N ALA A 207 -0.73 -10.49 -18.65
CA ALA A 207 -0.38 -9.09 -18.91
C ALA A 207 0.36 -8.51 -17.71
N LEU A 208 1.62 -8.12 -17.88
CA LEU A 208 2.45 -7.47 -16.86
C LEU A 208 2.37 -5.95 -16.98
N LEU A 209 1.98 -5.29 -15.91
CA LEU A 209 1.84 -3.84 -15.86
C LEU A 209 3.06 -3.13 -15.25
N PRO A 210 3.31 -1.90 -15.74
CA PRO A 210 2.52 -1.07 -16.67
C PRO A 210 2.75 -1.33 -18.16
N GLU A 211 3.74 -2.14 -18.55
CA GLU A 211 4.23 -2.28 -19.93
C GLU A 211 3.16 -2.82 -20.87
N GLU A 212 2.40 -3.83 -20.44
CA GLU A 212 1.40 -4.52 -21.26
C GLU A 212 -0.03 -4.02 -21.00
N TRP A 213 -0.20 -2.71 -20.71
CA TRP A 213 -1.49 -2.10 -20.45
C TRP A 213 -2.51 -2.31 -21.59
N ALA A 214 -2.06 -2.24 -22.85
CA ALA A 214 -2.93 -2.45 -24.01
C ALA A 214 -3.49 -3.88 -24.05
N GLN A 215 -2.69 -4.89 -23.67
CA GLN A 215 -3.13 -6.28 -23.56
C GLN A 215 -4.12 -6.46 -22.40
N ALA A 216 -3.84 -5.85 -21.24
CA ALA A 216 -4.78 -5.85 -20.12
C ALA A 216 -6.13 -5.24 -20.53
N ARG A 217 -6.11 -4.13 -21.28
CA ARG A 217 -7.32 -3.43 -21.77
C ARG A 217 -8.10 -4.25 -22.82
N ALA A 218 -7.39 -5.02 -23.65
CA ALA A 218 -7.98 -5.91 -24.65
C ALA A 218 -8.61 -7.16 -24.01
N GLY A 219 -8.07 -7.60 -22.90
CA GLY A 219 -8.41 -8.81 -22.16
C GLY A 219 -7.21 -9.75 -22.04
N ALA A 220 -6.94 -10.18 -20.82
CA ALA A 220 -5.93 -11.17 -20.46
C ALA A 220 -6.50 -12.09 -19.38
N ALA A 221 -6.05 -13.37 -19.34
CA ALA A 221 -6.48 -14.30 -18.31
C ALA A 221 -6.01 -13.86 -16.92
N VAL A 222 -4.78 -13.34 -16.84
CA VAL A 222 -4.22 -12.82 -15.58
C VAL A 222 -3.54 -11.48 -15.85
N ILE A 223 -3.87 -10.48 -15.06
CA ILE A 223 -3.24 -9.15 -15.09
C ILE A 223 -2.46 -8.98 -13.79
N VAL A 224 -1.16 -8.76 -13.89
CA VAL A 224 -0.26 -8.67 -12.73
C VAL A 224 0.45 -7.33 -12.71
N GLY A 225 0.54 -6.70 -11.54
CA GLY A 225 1.35 -5.51 -11.38
C GLY A 225 1.51 -5.10 -9.91
N SER A 226 2.25 -4.02 -9.67
CA SER A 226 2.38 -3.45 -8.34
C SER A 226 1.15 -2.59 -7.99
N ARG A 227 1.22 -1.80 -6.93
CA ARG A 227 0.12 -0.96 -6.43
C ARG A 227 -0.75 -0.32 -7.53
N GLY A 228 -0.13 0.22 -8.58
CA GLY A 228 -0.85 0.83 -9.72
C GLY A 228 -1.77 -0.13 -10.47
N ALA A 229 -1.55 -1.44 -10.36
CA ALA A 229 -2.40 -2.44 -11.01
C ALA A 229 -3.83 -2.48 -10.44
N ALA A 230 -4.07 -1.97 -9.24
CA ALA A 230 -5.42 -1.79 -8.72
C ALA A 230 -6.32 -0.97 -9.68
N TRP A 231 -5.70 -0.13 -10.50
CA TRP A 231 -6.32 0.72 -11.54
C TRP A 231 -6.23 0.14 -12.94
N ALA A 232 -5.80 -1.12 -13.08
CA ALA A 232 -5.67 -1.76 -14.40
C ALA A 232 -7.02 -2.04 -15.04
N PRO A 233 -7.20 -1.82 -16.34
CA PRO A 233 -8.35 -2.35 -17.03
C PRO A 233 -8.31 -3.88 -16.98
N CYS A 234 -9.40 -4.50 -16.54
CA CYS A 234 -9.59 -5.94 -16.48
C CYS A 234 -11.03 -6.27 -16.89
N PRO A 235 -11.32 -6.31 -18.20
CA PRO A 235 -12.66 -6.59 -18.70
C PRO A 235 -13.16 -7.95 -18.20
N GLY A 236 -14.36 -7.96 -17.61
CA GLY A 236 -14.97 -9.19 -17.09
C GLY A 236 -14.22 -9.79 -15.90
N VAL A 237 -13.58 -8.95 -15.06
CA VAL A 237 -12.90 -9.41 -13.86
C VAL A 237 -13.75 -10.40 -13.07
N ALA A 238 -13.20 -11.59 -12.78
CA ALA A 238 -13.87 -12.67 -12.06
C ALA A 238 -13.34 -12.87 -10.64
N ALA A 239 -12.13 -12.36 -10.36
CA ALA A 239 -11.57 -12.31 -9.03
C ALA A 239 -10.48 -11.24 -8.94
N VAL A 240 -10.19 -10.78 -7.72
CA VAL A 240 -9.06 -9.91 -7.41
C VAL A 240 -8.20 -10.58 -6.35
N VAL A 241 -6.87 -10.53 -6.51
CA VAL A 241 -5.90 -11.04 -5.53
C VAL A 241 -4.95 -9.94 -5.14
N VAL A 242 -4.76 -9.72 -3.85
CA VAL A 242 -3.72 -8.85 -3.30
C VAL A 242 -2.74 -9.70 -2.50
N ILE A 243 -1.49 -9.77 -2.95
CA ILE A 243 -0.44 -10.54 -2.27
C ILE A 243 0.29 -9.64 -1.28
N ASP A 244 0.58 -10.18 -0.10
CA ASP A 244 1.12 -9.45 1.06
C ASP A 244 0.30 -8.19 1.36
N ALA A 245 -1.01 -8.35 1.51
CA ALA A 245 -1.95 -7.26 1.73
C ALA A 245 -1.58 -6.35 2.94
N HIS A 246 -0.75 -6.86 3.85
CA HIS A 246 -0.19 -6.13 5.00
C HIS A 246 1.01 -5.23 4.65
N ASP A 247 1.58 -5.34 3.43
CA ASP A 247 2.79 -4.57 3.09
C ASP A 247 2.45 -3.09 2.85
N GLU A 248 3.21 -2.19 3.50
CA GLU A 248 3.03 -0.74 3.39
C GLU A 248 3.15 -0.21 1.96
N LEU A 249 3.84 -0.92 1.07
CA LEU A 249 3.97 -0.54 -0.34
C LEU A 249 2.64 -0.53 -1.10
N HIS A 250 1.59 -1.14 -0.54
CA HIS A 250 0.22 -1.00 -1.04
C HIS A 250 -0.36 0.40 -0.82
N THR A 251 0.21 1.20 0.09
CA THR A 251 -0.22 2.57 0.37
C THR A 251 0.70 3.60 -0.29
N SER A 252 0.14 4.68 -0.81
CA SER A 252 0.90 5.81 -1.35
C SER A 252 1.42 6.68 -0.22
N GLU A 253 2.74 6.91 -0.14
CA GLU A 253 3.34 7.85 0.81
C GLU A 253 3.03 9.32 0.48
N ARG A 254 2.77 9.62 -0.78
CA ARG A 254 2.42 10.97 -1.25
C ARG A 254 0.91 11.13 -1.26
N ALA A 255 0.44 12.32 -0.93
CA ALA A 255 -0.98 12.64 -1.08
C ALA A 255 -1.37 12.66 -2.58
N PRO A 256 -2.50 12.05 -2.92
CA PRO A 256 -3.41 11.31 -2.06
C PRO A 256 -2.80 10.00 -1.55
N THR A 257 -2.99 9.70 -0.28
CA THR A 257 -2.46 8.51 0.41
C THR A 257 -3.31 7.26 0.16
N TRP A 258 -3.71 7.03 -1.08
CA TRP A 258 -4.57 5.92 -1.44
C TRP A 258 -3.89 4.56 -1.26
N ASN A 259 -4.68 3.55 -0.92
CA ASN A 259 -4.25 2.19 -0.66
C ASN A 259 -4.83 1.23 -1.71
N SER A 260 -3.99 0.39 -2.32
CA SER A 260 -4.43 -0.56 -3.34
C SER A 260 -5.29 -1.70 -2.80
N VAL A 261 -5.18 -2.05 -1.52
CA VAL A 261 -6.07 -3.03 -0.86
C VAL A 261 -7.50 -2.49 -0.85
N GLY A 262 -7.70 -1.24 -0.37
CA GLY A 262 -9.01 -0.60 -0.36
C GLY A 262 -9.61 -0.44 -1.76
N VAL A 263 -8.79 -0.07 -2.77
CA VAL A 263 -9.24 0.00 -4.17
C VAL A 263 -9.63 -1.38 -4.71
N ALA A 264 -8.86 -2.43 -4.39
CA ALA A 264 -9.11 -3.80 -4.82
C ALA A 264 -10.43 -4.35 -4.24
N VAL A 265 -10.68 -4.10 -2.96
CA VAL A 265 -11.92 -4.52 -2.27
C VAL A 265 -13.12 -3.81 -2.87
N GLU A 266 -13.11 -2.48 -2.96
CA GLU A 266 -14.20 -1.70 -3.57
C GLU A 266 -14.48 -2.15 -5.00
N ARG A 267 -13.43 -2.41 -5.78
CA ARG A 267 -13.56 -2.88 -7.15
C ARG A 267 -14.22 -4.26 -7.23
N ALA A 268 -13.81 -5.19 -6.36
CA ALA A 268 -14.40 -6.52 -6.29
C ALA A 268 -15.87 -6.48 -5.84
N GLU A 269 -16.21 -5.64 -4.87
CA GLU A 269 -17.58 -5.42 -4.40
C GLU A 269 -18.48 -4.90 -5.53
N ARG A 270 -18.02 -3.89 -6.28
CA ARG A 270 -18.74 -3.35 -7.44
C ARG A 270 -18.95 -4.39 -8.55
N ALA A 271 -17.97 -5.25 -8.76
CA ALA A 271 -18.03 -6.32 -9.75
C ALA A 271 -18.81 -7.56 -9.26
N GLY A 272 -19.15 -7.65 -7.96
CA GLY A 272 -19.80 -8.81 -7.36
C GLY A 272 -18.92 -10.07 -7.35
N VAL A 273 -17.60 -9.93 -7.20
CA VAL A 273 -16.61 -11.02 -7.26
C VAL A 273 -15.78 -11.13 -5.98
N PRO A 274 -15.11 -12.27 -5.72
CA PRO A 274 -14.23 -12.41 -4.56
C PRO A 274 -12.96 -11.56 -4.69
N CYS A 275 -12.51 -11.02 -3.54
CA CYS A 275 -11.22 -10.37 -3.37
C CYS A 275 -10.39 -11.13 -2.33
N TYR A 276 -9.32 -11.80 -2.75
CA TYR A 276 -8.45 -12.56 -1.84
C TYR A 276 -7.30 -11.68 -1.36
N LEU A 277 -7.28 -11.39 -0.06
CA LEU A 277 -6.24 -10.62 0.62
C LEU A 277 -5.26 -11.59 1.28
N ILE A 278 -4.21 -11.95 0.53
CA ILE A 278 -3.19 -12.90 1.01
C ILE A 278 -2.23 -12.18 1.94
N THR A 279 -2.06 -12.72 3.15
CA THR A 279 -1.23 -12.08 4.19
C THR A 279 -0.60 -13.11 5.13
N SER A 280 0.60 -12.81 5.63
CA SER A 280 1.20 -13.51 6.77
C SER A 280 0.99 -12.76 8.10
N CYS A 281 0.48 -11.53 8.04
CA CYS A 281 0.22 -10.67 9.20
C CYS A 281 -1.19 -10.09 9.08
N PRO A 282 -2.26 -10.85 9.45
CA PRO A 282 -3.63 -10.39 9.36
C PRO A 282 -3.94 -9.35 10.45
N GLY A 283 -3.56 -8.09 10.22
CA GLY A 283 -3.80 -6.98 11.15
C GLY A 283 -5.28 -6.60 11.26
N PRO A 284 -5.65 -5.79 12.28
CA PRO A 284 -7.03 -5.38 12.55
C PRO A 284 -7.75 -4.80 11.33
N GLU A 285 -7.07 -3.98 10.53
CA GLU A 285 -7.67 -3.39 9.33
C GLU A 285 -8.02 -4.44 8.26
N LEU A 286 -7.17 -5.44 8.05
CA LEU A 286 -7.45 -6.52 7.10
C LEU A 286 -8.57 -7.43 7.60
N VAL A 287 -8.54 -7.80 8.88
CA VAL A 287 -9.56 -8.66 9.50
C VAL A 287 -10.94 -7.99 9.48
N ALA A 288 -11.00 -6.67 9.60
CA ALA A 288 -12.25 -5.93 9.49
C ALA A 288 -12.86 -5.91 8.08
N LEU A 289 -12.07 -6.19 7.04
CA LEU A 289 -12.57 -6.22 5.65
C LEU A 289 -13.32 -7.52 5.32
N GLY A 290 -13.01 -8.64 6.01
CA GLY A 290 -13.67 -9.89 5.70
C GLY A 290 -13.18 -11.07 6.54
N PRO A 291 -13.81 -12.26 6.39
CA PRO A 291 -13.46 -13.45 7.14
C PRO A 291 -12.04 -13.92 6.81
N THR A 292 -11.33 -14.35 7.86
CA THR A 292 -9.99 -14.91 7.74
C THR A 292 -10.03 -16.43 7.59
N THR A 293 -9.36 -16.96 6.58
CA THR A 293 -9.21 -18.39 6.30
C THR A 293 -7.74 -18.78 6.37
N THR A 294 -7.44 -19.85 7.08
CA THR A 294 -6.13 -20.51 7.10
C THR A 294 -6.32 -21.94 6.59
N PHE A 295 -5.60 -22.34 5.54
CA PHE A 295 -5.76 -23.66 4.95
C PHE A 295 -5.00 -24.75 5.70
N GLU A 296 -3.75 -24.48 6.08
CA GLU A 296 -2.87 -25.43 6.75
C GLU A 296 -2.06 -24.72 7.84
N ALA A 297 -2.52 -24.77 9.08
CA ALA A 297 -1.88 -24.10 10.21
C ALA A 297 -0.41 -24.56 10.42
N ALA A 298 -0.10 -25.81 10.16
CA ALA A 298 1.27 -26.34 10.26
C ALA A 298 2.21 -25.68 9.23
N LYS A 299 1.77 -25.48 7.99
CA LYS A 299 2.54 -24.77 6.94
C LYS A 299 2.67 -23.30 7.27
N GLN A 300 1.60 -22.69 7.76
CA GLN A 300 1.65 -21.28 8.20
C GLN A 300 2.74 -21.09 9.25
N LYS A 301 2.78 -21.95 10.27
CA LYS A 301 3.82 -21.91 11.31
C LYS A 301 5.22 -22.20 10.75
N ALA A 302 5.37 -23.20 9.90
CA ALA A 302 6.64 -23.56 9.26
C ALA A 302 7.16 -22.47 8.30
N GLY A 303 6.30 -21.58 7.84
CA GLY A 303 6.68 -20.41 7.04
C GLY A 303 7.46 -19.35 7.81
N TRP A 304 7.38 -19.34 9.17
CA TRP A 304 8.19 -18.46 10.00
C TRP A 304 9.58 -19.06 10.21
N ALA A 305 10.59 -18.18 10.25
CA ALA A 305 11.97 -18.58 10.52
C ALA A 305 12.14 -19.02 11.98
N SER A 306 13.21 -19.77 12.25
CA SER A 306 13.68 -19.94 13.62
C SER A 306 14.09 -18.56 14.17
N MET A 307 13.39 -18.09 15.23
CA MET A 307 13.67 -16.79 15.86
C MET A 307 14.60 -16.99 17.06
N GLN A 308 15.72 -16.26 17.05
CA GLN A 308 16.63 -16.18 18.19
C GLN A 308 16.63 -14.76 18.74
N LEU A 309 16.05 -14.57 19.92
CA LEU A 309 16.05 -13.30 20.63
C LEU A 309 17.33 -13.18 21.44
N VAL A 310 18.06 -12.07 21.27
CA VAL A 310 19.27 -11.73 22.01
C VAL A 310 18.97 -10.52 22.88
N ASP A 311 18.93 -10.75 24.20
CA ASP A 311 18.68 -9.68 25.17
C ASP A 311 19.93 -8.83 25.37
N GLN A 312 19.92 -7.65 24.77
CA GLN A 312 21.01 -6.68 24.82
C GLN A 312 21.32 -6.14 26.24
N ARG A 313 20.44 -6.40 27.21
CA ARG A 313 20.67 -6.00 28.61
C ARG A 313 21.69 -6.93 29.30
N SER A 314 21.82 -8.17 28.80
CA SER A 314 22.74 -9.19 29.33
C SER A 314 24.09 -9.24 28.58
N GLU A 315 24.22 -8.54 27.45
CA GLU A 315 25.44 -8.49 26.65
C GLU A 315 26.49 -7.53 27.26
N ASP A 316 27.78 -7.72 26.92
CA ASP A 316 28.86 -6.82 27.35
C ASP A 316 28.62 -5.39 26.82
N PRO A 317 28.46 -4.39 27.67
CA PRO A 317 28.24 -3.00 27.26
C PRO A 317 29.34 -2.44 26.33
N ARG A 318 30.56 -3.03 26.34
CA ARG A 318 31.69 -2.62 25.48
C ARG A 318 31.45 -2.97 24.01
N LEU A 319 30.63 -4.00 23.74
CA LEU A 319 30.24 -4.39 22.38
C LEU A 319 29.20 -3.44 21.79
N GLY A 320 28.59 -2.58 22.59
CA GLY A 320 27.64 -1.56 22.14
C GLY A 320 26.38 -2.19 21.54
N LEU A 321 26.23 -2.07 20.22
CA LEU A 321 25.09 -2.61 19.47
C LEU A 321 25.26 -4.08 19.06
N TYR A 322 26.46 -4.65 19.24
CA TYR A 322 26.83 -5.95 18.69
C TYR A 322 26.89 -7.01 19.79
N SER A 323 26.09 -8.06 19.65
CA SER A 323 26.10 -9.17 20.60
C SER A 323 27.23 -10.16 20.34
N SER A 324 27.57 -10.97 21.34
CA SER A 324 28.47 -12.11 21.19
C SER A 324 28.01 -13.06 20.11
N ARG A 325 26.70 -13.34 20.03
CA ARG A 325 26.08 -14.16 19.01
C ARG A 325 26.30 -13.63 17.58
N LEU A 326 26.16 -12.31 17.39
CA LEU A 326 26.45 -11.69 16.10
C LEU A 326 27.91 -11.86 15.71
N VAL A 327 28.85 -11.68 16.63
CA VAL A 327 30.29 -11.86 16.37
C VAL A 327 30.60 -13.27 15.90
N ASP A 328 29.98 -14.29 16.52
CA ASP A 328 30.15 -15.69 16.10
C ASP A 328 29.63 -15.92 14.68
N LEU A 329 28.46 -15.36 14.32
CA LEU A 329 27.90 -15.43 12.97
C LEU A 329 28.79 -14.73 11.94
N LEU A 330 29.35 -13.56 12.26
CA LEU A 330 30.25 -12.83 11.36
C LEU A 330 31.55 -13.57 11.08
N ARG A 331 32.04 -14.37 12.04
CA ARG A 331 33.25 -15.18 11.92
C ARG A 331 33.01 -16.53 11.25
N SER A 332 31.76 -16.95 11.09
CA SER A 332 31.39 -18.16 10.37
C SER A 332 31.56 -17.98 8.84
N THR A 333 31.44 -19.06 8.09
CA THR A 333 31.44 -19.01 6.61
C THR A 333 30.10 -18.68 6.02
N GLU A 334 29.05 -18.56 6.82
CA GLU A 334 27.69 -18.31 6.37
C GLU A 334 27.51 -16.89 5.81
N LYS A 335 26.51 -16.76 4.92
CA LYS A 335 26.04 -15.46 4.45
C LYS A 335 25.09 -14.85 5.48
N VAL A 336 25.42 -13.64 5.94
CA VAL A 336 24.66 -12.92 6.97
C VAL A 336 24.21 -11.56 6.47
N ALA A 337 22.92 -11.26 6.60
CA ALA A 337 22.37 -9.93 6.30
C ALA A 337 21.98 -9.22 7.60
N CYS A 338 22.63 -8.09 7.89
CA CYS A 338 22.40 -7.28 9.08
C CYS A 338 21.47 -6.10 8.74
N VAL A 339 20.39 -5.95 9.48
CA VAL A 339 19.41 -4.87 9.29
C VAL A 339 19.57 -3.84 10.41
N LEU A 340 19.75 -2.58 10.02
CA LEU A 340 19.82 -1.44 10.94
C LEU A 340 19.05 -0.26 10.33
N ASN A 341 17.83 -0.03 10.80
CA ASN A 341 17.01 1.09 10.35
C ASN A 341 17.40 2.38 11.09
N THR A 342 18.24 3.19 10.44
CA THR A 342 18.72 4.47 10.98
C THR A 342 17.92 5.67 10.51
N THR A 343 17.04 5.51 9.55
CA THR A 343 16.24 6.58 8.90
C THR A 343 15.04 7.05 9.72
N GLY A 344 14.69 6.36 10.82
CA GLY A 344 13.65 6.80 11.75
C GLY A 344 14.09 8.02 12.57
N ARG A 345 13.19 9.00 12.77
CA ARG A 345 13.40 10.15 13.68
C ARG A 345 13.51 9.73 15.14
N VAL A 346 13.23 8.46 15.44
CA VAL A 346 13.25 7.94 16.81
C VAL A 346 14.67 7.76 17.27
N ARG A 347 15.08 8.62 18.18
CA ARG A 347 16.35 8.50 18.91
C ARG A 347 16.03 7.79 20.21
N LEU A 348 16.50 6.56 20.38
CA LEU A 348 16.31 5.81 21.61
C LEU A 348 17.31 6.25 22.67
N LEU A 349 16.82 6.41 23.89
CA LEU A 349 17.61 6.57 25.09
C LEU A 349 17.65 5.24 25.85
N ALA A 350 18.82 4.78 26.25
CA ALA A 350 18.97 3.64 27.14
C ALA A 350 19.74 4.00 28.40
N CYS A 351 19.43 3.32 29.49
CA CYS A 351 20.13 3.49 30.75
C CYS A 351 21.50 2.84 30.68
N GLY A 352 22.55 3.59 30.93
CA GLY A 352 23.94 3.10 30.99
C GLY A 352 24.23 2.24 32.22
N ALA A 353 23.33 2.18 33.21
CA ALA A 353 23.49 1.36 34.41
C ALA A 353 22.80 -0.02 34.29
N CYS A 354 21.55 -0.08 33.77
CA CYS A 354 20.79 -1.33 33.68
C CYS A 354 20.39 -1.72 32.27
N GLY A 355 20.80 -0.97 31.23
CA GLY A 355 20.49 -1.27 29.84
C GLY A 355 19.05 -1.03 29.40
N THR A 356 18.12 -0.70 30.31
CA THR A 356 16.69 -0.53 29.99
C THR A 356 16.49 0.68 29.07
N VAL A 357 15.67 0.51 28.02
CA VAL A 357 15.25 1.62 27.14
C VAL A 357 14.28 2.53 27.87
N ALA A 358 14.49 3.84 27.77
CA ALA A 358 13.57 4.83 28.33
C ALA A 358 12.28 4.90 27.47
N ARG A 359 11.14 4.56 28.08
CA ARG A 359 9.82 4.59 27.48
C ARG A 359 8.89 5.55 28.22
N CYS A 360 7.81 5.95 27.55
CA CYS A 360 6.74 6.68 28.16
C CYS A 360 5.96 5.79 29.13
N ASP A 361 5.63 6.32 30.30
CA ASP A 361 4.89 5.56 31.33
C ASP A 361 3.39 5.46 30.98
N VAL A 362 2.90 6.31 30.02
CA VAL A 362 1.49 6.36 29.60
C VAL A 362 1.21 5.50 28.37
N CYS A 363 1.98 5.68 27.29
CA CYS A 363 1.73 5.02 25.99
C CYS A 363 2.86 4.08 25.56
N HIS A 364 3.88 3.90 26.37
CA HIS A 364 5.03 3.02 26.17
C HIS A 364 5.89 3.33 24.93
N ALA A 365 5.59 4.39 24.18
CA ALA A 365 6.41 4.85 23.05
C ALA A 365 7.78 5.37 23.51
N ALA A 366 8.72 5.52 22.56
CA ALA A 366 10.02 6.11 22.83
C ALA A 366 9.88 7.55 23.34
N VAL A 367 10.76 7.92 24.28
CA VAL A 367 10.86 9.28 24.80
C VAL A 367 12.12 9.98 24.28
N SER A 368 12.05 11.29 24.14
CA SER A 368 13.16 12.17 23.81
C SER A 368 13.47 13.12 24.96
N SER A 369 14.62 13.75 24.94
CA SER A 369 14.97 14.83 25.89
C SER A 369 15.09 16.13 25.11
N PRO A 370 14.02 16.93 25.01
CA PRO A 370 14.07 18.22 24.34
C PRO A 370 14.86 19.25 25.16
N GLU A 371 14.80 19.12 26.48
CA GLU A 371 15.46 19.99 27.44
C GLU A 371 16.26 19.15 28.47
N PRO A 372 17.32 19.71 29.06
CA PRO A 372 18.06 19.04 30.13
C PRO A 372 17.15 18.71 31.32
N GLY A 373 17.23 17.49 31.82
CA GLY A 373 16.47 17.05 33.00
C GLY A 373 15.06 16.56 32.75
N VAL A 374 14.56 16.61 31.51
CA VAL A 374 13.19 16.21 31.16
C VAL A 374 13.16 15.20 30.02
N LEU A 375 12.36 14.15 30.15
CA LEU A 375 11.96 13.25 29.07
C LEU A 375 10.56 13.61 28.61
N SER A 376 10.38 13.72 27.28
CA SER A 376 9.10 14.00 26.65
C SER A 376 8.73 12.89 25.67
N CYS A 377 7.50 12.46 25.67
CA CYS A 377 6.94 11.49 24.73
C CYS A 377 6.46 12.19 23.46
N GLN A 378 6.96 11.78 22.30
CA GLN A 378 6.51 12.32 21.03
C GLN A 378 5.13 11.78 20.59
N GLY A 379 4.68 10.66 21.18
CA GLY A 379 3.39 10.05 20.85
C GLY A 379 2.21 10.70 21.60
N CYS A 380 2.32 10.86 22.92
CA CYS A 380 1.20 11.37 23.75
C CYS A 380 1.48 12.71 24.45
N GLY A 381 2.67 13.30 24.28
CA GLY A 381 3.06 14.56 24.91
C GLY A 381 3.39 14.46 26.40
N ALA A 382 3.28 13.30 27.03
CA ALA A 382 3.59 13.13 28.45
C ALA A 382 5.05 13.47 28.76
N MET A 383 5.30 14.13 29.87
CA MET A 383 6.63 14.54 30.34
C MET A 383 6.95 13.87 31.66
N ARG A 384 8.22 13.51 31.87
CA ARG A 384 8.73 12.96 33.14
C ARG A 384 10.19 13.35 33.39
N PRO A 385 10.70 13.22 34.61
CA PRO A 385 12.10 13.49 34.93
C PRO A 385 13.07 12.62 34.11
N TYR A 386 14.27 13.14 33.86
CA TYR A 386 15.37 12.47 33.16
C TYR A 386 16.03 11.42 34.05
N VAL A 387 15.26 10.37 34.40
CA VAL A 387 15.71 9.26 35.21
C VAL A 387 15.24 7.94 34.61
N CYS A 388 16.00 6.87 34.84
CA CYS A 388 15.62 5.51 34.44
C CYS A 388 14.44 5.05 35.31
N ALA A 389 13.34 4.60 34.69
CA ALA A 389 12.18 4.09 35.41
C ALA A 389 12.46 2.79 36.18
N SER A 390 13.48 2.01 35.75
CA SER A 390 13.80 0.71 36.35
C SER A 390 14.79 0.80 37.51
N CYS A 391 15.82 1.66 37.43
CA CYS A 391 16.90 1.71 38.42
C CYS A 391 17.22 3.12 38.94
N THR A 392 16.37 4.11 38.60
CA THR A 392 16.48 5.52 39.01
C THR A 392 17.79 6.23 38.63
N SER A 393 18.64 5.59 37.84
CA SER A 393 19.90 6.19 37.35
C SER A 393 19.63 7.36 36.40
N ILE A 394 20.42 8.42 36.50
CA ILE A 394 20.43 9.56 35.58
C ILE A 394 21.35 9.32 34.35
N ARG A 395 22.01 8.16 34.27
CA ARG A 395 22.93 7.83 33.17
C ARG A 395 22.12 7.34 31.97
N LEU A 396 21.39 8.22 31.29
CA LEU A 396 20.71 7.91 30.04
C LEU A 396 21.60 8.35 28.88
N SER A 397 21.80 7.49 27.90
CA SER A 397 22.62 7.76 26.71
C SER A 397 21.86 7.44 25.42
N TRP A 398 22.14 8.21 24.37
CA TRP A 398 21.57 7.98 23.06
C TRP A 398 22.20 6.75 22.39
N LEU A 399 21.36 5.86 21.90
CA LEU A 399 21.80 4.77 21.03
C LEU A 399 21.95 5.31 19.60
N ARG A 400 23.19 5.51 19.16
CA ARG A 400 23.49 6.08 17.84
C ARG A 400 24.53 5.23 17.10
N VAL A 401 24.10 4.56 16.02
CA VAL A 401 25.03 4.01 15.01
C VAL A 401 24.39 4.23 13.64
N GLY A 402 25.11 4.82 12.69
CA GLY A 402 24.71 4.90 11.28
C GLY A 402 25.13 3.63 10.52
N THR A 403 24.51 3.35 9.36
CA THR A 403 24.80 2.16 8.54
C THR A 403 26.27 2.08 8.11
N SER A 404 26.87 3.20 7.70
CA SER A 404 28.28 3.22 7.26
C SER A 404 29.24 2.91 8.40
N ARG A 405 28.99 3.43 9.62
CA ARG A 405 29.76 3.07 10.79
C ARG A 405 29.54 1.61 11.19
N ALA A 406 28.29 1.14 11.10
CA ALA A 406 27.98 -0.27 11.35
C ALA A 406 28.74 -1.18 10.38
N ARG A 407 28.90 -0.81 9.11
CA ARG A 407 29.70 -1.54 8.13
C ARG A 407 31.16 -1.71 8.61
N GLU A 408 31.81 -0.61 8.96
CA GLU A 408 33.22 -0.62 9.44
C GLU A 408 33.40 -1.45 10.72
N ASP A 409 32.44 -1.36 11.64
CA ASP A 409 32.46 -2.12 12.89
C ASP A 409 32.29 -3.63 12.62
N LEU A 410 31.35 -4.02 11.73
CA LEU A 410 31.11 -5.41 11.34
C LEU A 410 32.30 -6.01 10.58
N GLU A 411 32.97 -5.25 9.71
CA GLU A 411 34.24 -5.65 9.06
C GLU A 411 35.31 -5.97 10.08
N ARG A 412 35.48 -5.08 11.08
CA ARG A 412 36.49 -5.26 12.16
C ARG A 412 36.17 -6.47 13.05
N LEU A 413 34.91 -6.69 13.38
CA LEU A 413 34.47 -7.79 14.25
C LEU A 413 34.54 -9.15 13.56
N GLY A 414 34.16 -9.19 12.28
CA GLY A 414 34.06 -10.42 11.49
C GLY A 414 35.32 -10.76 10.70
N GLY A 415 36.22 -9.79 10.45
CA GLY A 415 37.38 -9.96 9.58
C GLY A 415 37.02 -10.25 8.12
N ARG A 416 35.84 -9.84 7.66
CA ARG A 416 35.29 -10.10 6.31
C ARG A 416 34.79 -8.81 5.69
N ASP A 417 34.81 -8.72 4.36
CA ASP A 417 34.21 -7.61 3.61
C ASP A 417 32.70 -7.53 3.85
N VAL A 418 32.20 -6.31 4.09
CA VAL A 418 30.80 -6.03 4.37
C VAL A 418 30.23 -5.07 3.33
N GLY A 419 29.25 -5.51 2.56
CA GLY A 419 28.52 -4.68 1.60
C GLY A 419 27.44 -3.84 2.28
N GLU A 420 27.34 -2.56 1.91
CA GLU A 420 26.27 -1.66 2.41
C GLU A 420 25.12 -1.54 1.40
N VAL A 421 23.87 -1.73 1.86
CA VAL A 421 22.67 -1.62 1.06
C VAL A 421 21.68 -0.64 1.68
N THR A 422 21.49 0.49 1.02
CA THR A 422 20.51 1.53 1.39
C THR A 422 19.60 1.84 0.20
N ALA A 423 18.65 2.73 0.37
CA ALA A 423 17.81 3.21 -0.73
C ALA A 423 18.62 3.90 -1.86
N ALA A 424 19.77 4.48 -1.53
CA ALA A 424 20.66 5.16 -2.48
C ALA A 424 21.63 4.21 -3.22
N THR A 425 21.78 2.96 -2.76
CA THR A 425 22.71 1.99 -3.36
C THR A 425 22.23 1.62 -4.76
N LYS A 426 23.03 1.84 -5.80
CA LYS A 426 22.69 1.51 -7.19
C LYS A 426 22.94 0.02 -7.48
N ASP A 427 24.16 -0.44 -7.26
CA ASP A 427 24.59 -1.81 -7.53
C ASP A 427 24.55 -2.65 -6.25
N PHE A 428 23.96 -3.85 -6.34
CA PHE A 428 23.84 -4.73 -5.19
C PHE A 428 25.21 -5.40 -4.90
N PRO A 429 25.76 -5.28 -3.67
CA PRO A 429 27.06 -5.85 -3.34
C PRO A 429 27.07 -7.39 -3.43
N SER A 430 28.20 -7.95 -3.81
CA SER A 430 28.42 -9.41 -3.87
C SER A 430 28.97 -10.00 -2.56
N SER A 431 29.20 -9.18 -1.53
CA SER A 431 29.76 -9.58 -0.24
C SER A 431 28.89 -10.64 0.45
N SER A 432 29.53 -11.53 1.19
CA SER A 432 28.83 -12.58 1.98
C SER A 432 28.24 -12.04 3.29
N VAL A 433 28.67 -10.88 3.72
CA VAL A 433 28.05 -10.12 4.81
C VAL A 433 27.50 -8.82 4.24
N LEU A 434 26.25 -8.52 4.53
CA LEU A 434 25.59 -7.29 4.12
C LEU A 434 25.09 -6.53 5.35
N VAL A 435 25.13 -5.21 5.29
CA VAL A 435 24.45 -4.35 6.26
C VAL A 435 23.61 -3.32 5.52
N GLY A 436 22.44 -3.02 6.04
CA GLY A 436 21.58 -2.01 5.41
C GLY A 436 20.34 -1.69 6.21
N THR A 437 19.54 -0.80 5.63
CA THR A 437 18.22 -0.46 6.15
C THR A 437 17.18 -1.50 5.67
N GLU A 438 15.91 -1.24 5.90
CA GLU A 438 14.80 -2.03 5.31
C GLU A 438 14.95 -2.21 3.79
N ALA A 439 15.62 -1.29 3.10
CA ALA A 439 15.95 -1.41 1.68
C ALA A 439 16.74 -2.69 1.36
N LEU A 440 17.56 -3.20 2.30
CA LEU A 440 18.25 -4.48 2.15
C LEU A 440 17.23 -5.63 2.05
N LEU A 441 16.25 -5.71 2.94
CA LEU A 441 15.21 -6.75 2.92
C LEU A 441 14.38 -6.70 1.63
N ARG A 442 14.12 -5.51 1.10
CA ARG A 442 13.34 -5.33 -0.14
C ARG A 442 14.10 -5.74 -1.40
N ARG A 443 15.42 -5.70 -1.37
CA ARG A 443 16.30 -5.99 -2.52
C ARG A 443 16.93 -7.38 -2.48
N LEU A 444 16.93 -8.02 -1.32
CA LEU A 444 17.45 -9.36 -1.16
C LEU A 444 16.49 -10.38 -1.82
N ASP A 445 17.05 -11.31 -2.58
CA ASP A 445 16.30 -12.41 -3.19
C ASP A 445 16.43 -13.67 -2.32
N PRO A 446 15.34 -14.43 -2.07
CA PRO A 446 15.40 -15.69 -1.33
C PRO A 446 16.36 -16.74 -1.93
N SER A 447 16.66 -16.63 -3.24
CA SER A 447 17.63 -17.50 -3.93
C SER A 447 19.09 -17.10 -3.72
N SER A 448 19.37 -15.92 -3.10
CA SER A 448 20.72 -15.38 -2.90
C SER A 448 21.57 -16.19 -1.89
N GLY A 449 20.95 -17.13 -1.17
CA GLY A 449 21.64 -18.04 -0.25
C GLY A 449 21.94 -17.44 1.14
N PHE A 450 21.32 -16.32 1.50
CA PHE A 450 21.34 -15.81 2.87
C PHE A 450 20.40 -16.65 3.74
N ALA A 451 20.97 -17.45 4.65
CA ALA A 451 20.22 -18.28 5.58
C ALA A 451 20.01 -17.60 6.94
N THR A 452 20.70 -16.49 7.18
CA THR A 452 20.66 -15.74 8.45
C THR A 452 20.43 -14.26 8.21
N ILE A 453 19.43 -13.70 8.88
CA ILE A 453 19.18 -12.26 8.96
C ILE A 453 19.27 -11.83 10.43
N VAL A 454 19.98 -10.73 10.69
CA VAL A 454 20.19 -10.17 12.03
C VAL A 454 19.64 -8.75 12.09
N PHE A 455 18.67 -8.49 12.94
CA PHE A 455 18.26 -7.12 13.28
C PHE A 455 19.14 -6.61 14.41
N LEU A 456 19.92 -5.56 14.14
CA LEU A 456 20.92 -5.03 15.07
C LEU A 456 20.30 -4.20 16.21
N ASP A 457 19.17 -3.54 15.95
CA ASP A 457 18.43 -2.72 16.93
C ASP A 457 16.94 -2.74 16.55
N PHE A 458 16.23 -3.76 17.03
CA PHE A 458 14.82 -3.92 16.68
C PHE A 458 13.90 -3.06 17.55
N ASP A 459 14.38 -2.57 18.69
CA ASP A 459 13.60 -1.72 19.61
C ASP A 459 13.11 -0.44 18.93
N ARG A 460 13.81 0.04 17.91
CA ARG A 460 13.37 1.21 17.11
C ARG A 460 12.08 0.98 16.37
N GLU A 461 11.86 -0.23 15.86
CA GLU A 461 10.64 -0.60 15.17
C GLU A 461 9.48 -0.76 16.15
N LEU A 462 9.75 -1.43 17.27
CA LEU A 462 8.76 -1.67 18.32
C LEU A 462 8.29 -0.38 18.99
N LEU A 463 9.17 0.62 19.13
CA LEU A 463 8.92 1.90 19.81
C LEU A 463 8.69 3.06 18.82
N ALA A 464 8.53 2.79 17.55
CA ALA A 464 8.28 3.82 16.56
C ALA A 464 6.99 4.60 16.92
N ALA A 465 7.06 5.93 16.89
CA ALA A 465 5.90 6.80 17.08
C ALA A 465 5.05 6.79 15.80
N ARG A 466 4.42 5.66 15.53
CA ARG A 466 3.56 5.45 14.37
C ARG A 466 2.35 4.61 14.73
N PHE A 467 1.26 4.89 14.07
CA PHE A 467 0.09 4.05 14.05
C PHE A 467 0.46 2.70 13.39
N GLY A 468 0.12 1.57 14.03
CA GLY A 468 0.47 0.24 13.50
C GLY A 468 1.94 -0.16 13.65
N ALA A 469 2.66 0.32 14.68
CA ALA A 469 4.05 -0.08 14.93
C ALA A 469 4.20 -1.59 15.10
N ALA A 470 3.28 -2.26 15.79
CA ALA A 470 3.27 -3.71 15.99
C ALA A 470 3.10 -4.46 14.66
N GLU A 471 2.16 -4.04 13.81
CA GLU A 471 1.92 -4.63 12.49
C GLU A 471 3.15 -4.49 11.59
N HIS A 472 3.74 -3.30 11.54
CA HIS A 472 4.95 -3.06 10.76
C HIS A 472 6.13 -3.93 11.23
N SER A 473 6.34 -4.01 12.53
CA SER A 473 7.39 -4.84 13.13
C SER A 473 7.21 -6.32 12.77
N LEU A 474 5.97 -6.84 12.86
CA LEU A 474 5.63 -8.19 12.42
C LEU A 474 5.86 -8.37 10.92
N ALA A 475 5.50 -7.41 10.09
CA ALA A 475 5.71 -7.45 8.64
C ALA A 475 7.20 -7.50 8.28
N LEU A 476 8.08 -6.81 9.03
CA LEU A 476 9.53 -6.91 8.85
C LEU A 476 10.06 -8.29 9.21
N LEU A 477 9.61 -8.89 10.34
CA LEU A 477 9.99 -10.23 10.75
C LEU A 477 9.46 -11.30 9.79
N SER A 478 8.24 -11.11 9.28
CA SER A 478 7.67 -11.95 8.22
C SER A 478 8.50 -11.88 6.94
N THR A 479 8.89 -10.67 6.51
CA THR A 479 9.74 -10.48 5.33
C THR A 479 11.09 -11.17 5.50
N ALA A 480 11.72 -11.04 6.68
CA ALA A 480 12.97 -11.72 7.00
C ALA A 480 12.79 -13.24 6.97
N SER A 481 11.71 -13.77 7.56
CA SER A 481 11.39 -15.20 7.56
C SER A 481 11.26 -15.75 6.13
N ARG A 482 10.59 -15.03 5.24
CA ARG A 482 10.48 -15.41 3.82
C ARG A 482 11.85 -15.45 3.14
N LEU A 483 12.71 -14.47 3.38
CA LEU A 483 14.03 -14.37 2.76
C LEU A 483 14.95 -15.50 3.16
N VAL A 484 14.87 -15.97 4.41
CA VAL A 484 15.62 -17.12 4.91
C VAL A 484 14.89 -18.46 4.72
N ARG A 485 13.77 -18.48 3.98
CA ARG A 485 12.96 -19.66 3.64
C ARG A 485 12.26 -20.34 4.82
N GLY A 486 11.72 -19.58 5.72
CA GLY A 486 10.96 -20.06 6.85
C GLY A 486 11.81 -20.83 7.85
N ALA A 487 11.28 -21.91 8.42
CA ALA A 487 11.93 -22.70 9.47
C ALA A 487 13.31 -23.26 9.12
N ALA A 488 13.69 -23.27 7.84
CA ALA A 488 15.03 -23.67 7.39
C ALA A 488 16.11 -22.61 7.64
N GLY A 489 15.71 -21.38 7.97
CA GLY A 489 16.62 -20.26 8.18
C GLY A 489 16.52 -19.67 9.58
N LEU A 490 17.40 -18.73 9.87
CA LEU A 490 17.55 -18.09 11.17
C LEU A 490 17.30 -16.58 11.08
N VAL A 491 16.47 -16.06 11.97
CA VAL A 491 16.35 -14.62 12.21
C VAL A 491 16.78 -14.33 13.64
N VAL A 492 17.84 -13.56 13.77
CA VAL A 492 18.36 -13.10 15.08
C VAL A 492 17.85 -11.69 15.32
N VAL A 493 17.24 -11.48 16.47
CA VAL A 493 16.70 -10.17 16.86
C VAL A 493 17.39 -9.69 18.10
N GLN A 494 18.23 -8.66 17.98
CA GLN A 494 18.84 -7.98 19.11
C GLN A 494 17.87 -6.94 19.67
N THR A 495 17.52 -7.07 20.94
CA THR A 495 16.51 -6.25 21.60
C THR A 495 16.79 -6.09 23.09
N ARG A 496 16.30 -5.03 23.68
CA ARG A 496 16.20 -4.83 25.13
C ARG A 496 14.81 -5.12 25.68
N MET A 497 13.92 -5.61 24.81
CA MET A 497 12.52 -5.91 25.12
C MET A 497 12.14 -7.33 24.64
N PRO A 498 12.84 -8.39 25.10
CA PRO A 498 12.61 -9.76 24.60
C PRO A 498 11.17 -10.26 24.84
N ASP A 499 10.50 -9.72 25.85
CA ASP A 499 9.13 -10.11 26.22
C ASP A 499 8.05 -9.34 25.44
N HIS A 500 8.43 -8.51 24.44
CA HIS A 500 7.47 -7.74 23.66
C HIS A 500 6.54 -8.67 22.86
N PRO A 501 5.19 -8.45 22.84
CA PRO A 501 4.21 -9.33 22.19
C PRO A 501 4.52 -9.65 20.74
N VAL A 502 5.02 -8.68 19.97
CA VAL A 502 5.47 -8.86 18.56
C VAL A 502 6.55 -9.92 18.43
N LEU A 503 7.53 -9.93 19.34
CA LEU A 503 8.64 -10.89 19.30
C LEU A 503 8.17 -12.28 19.72
N GLN A 504 7.28 -12.35 20.70
CA GLN A 504 6.66 -13.61 21.12
C GLN A 504 5.81 -14.20 19.98
N ALA A 505 4.99 -13.38 19.33
CA ALA A 505 4.18 -13.77 18.17
C ALA A 505 5.04 -14.36 17.04
N ALA A 506 6.14 -13.68 16.68
CA ALA A 506 7.05 -14.16 15.65
C ALA A 506 7.78 -15.45 16.04
N THR A 507 8.14 -15.61 17.32
CA THR A 507 8.82 -16.80 17.84
C THR A 507 7.93 -18.04 17.78
N VAL A 508 6.64 -17.90 18.13
CA VAL A 508 5.69 -19.02 18.05
C VAL A 508 5.09 -19.20 16.66
N GLY A 509 5.31 -18.26 15.75
CA GLY A 509 4.77 -18.25 14.39
C GLY A 509 3.26 -17.99 14.35
N ASP A 510 2.75 -17.22 15.32
CA ASP A 510 1.33 -16.85 15.41
C ASP A 510 1.16 -15.32 15.57
N PRO A 511 0.89 -14.60 14.48
CA PRO A 511 0.66 -13.15 14.51
C PRO A 511 -0.50 -12.71 15.42
N ALA A 512 -1.49 -13.56 15.65
CA ALA A 512 -2.66 -13.21 16.46
C ALA A 512 -2.30 -12.84 17.91
N VAL A 513 -1.20 -13.40 18.43
CA VAL A 513 -0.70 -13.09 19.79
C VAL A 513 -0.44 -11.60 19.99
N ALA A 514 0.18 -10.94 19.00
CA ALA A 514 0.46 -9.51 19.09
C ALA A 514 -0.70 -8.64 18.60
N LEU A 515 -1.42 -9.09 17.57
CA LEU A 515 -2.43 -8.28 16.89
C LEU A 515 -3.74 -8.19 17.67
N SER A 516 -4.01 -9.10 18.61
CA SER A 516 -5.17 -9.01 19.52
C SER A 516 -5.06 -7.84 20.52
N GLU A 517 -3.86 -7.55 21.02
CA GLU A 517 -3.63 -6.39 21.90
C GLU A 517 -3.78 -5.09 21.10
N GLU A 518 -3.20 -5.04 19.90
CA GLU A 518 -3.32 -3.90 18.99
C GLU A 518 -4.80 -3.63 18.65
N ASP A 519 -5.59 -4.67 18.33
CA ASP A 519 -7.01 -4.55 18.04
C ASP A 519 -7.79 -3.96 19.22
N SER A 520 -7.51 -4.44 20.42
CA SER A 520 -8.14 -3.95 21.66
C SER A 520 -7.83 -2.47 21.91
N ALA A 521 -6.56 -2.06 21.72
CA ALA A 521 -6.14 -0.67 21.86
C ALA A 521 -6.80 0.24 20.82
N ARG A 522 -6.87 -0.19 19.55
CA ARG A 522 -7.53 0.57 18.49
C ARG A 522 -9.01 0.74 18.72
N ARG A 523 -9.68 -0.28 19.23
CA ARG A 523 -11.10 -0.23 19.59
C ARG A 523 -11.35 0.78 20.71
N ALA A 524 -10.55 0.72 21.78
CA ALA A 524 -10.66 1.65 22.90
C ALA A 524 -10.41 3.10 22.49
N LEU A 525 -9.44 3.33 21.59
CA LEU A 525 -9.07 4.65 21.10
C LEU A 525 -9.87 5.09 19.87
N ARG A 526 -10.79 4.27 19.36
CA ARG A 526 -11.54 4.51 18.10
C ARG A 526 -10.62 4.87 16.94
N LEU A 527 -9.53 4.13 16.79
CA LEU A 527 -8.61 4.23 15.66
C LEU A 527 -9.03 3.29 14.54
N PRO A 528 -8.59 3.45 13.28
CA PRO A 528 -8.90 2.52 12.21
C PRO A 528 -8.61 1.06 12.60
N PRO A 529 -9.52 0.11 12.33
CA PRO A 529 -10.76 0.23 11.53
C PRO A 529 -12.01 0.73 12.28
N TYR A 530 -11.93 1.04 13.58
CA TYR A 530 -13.05 1.43 14.45
C TYR A 530 -13.34 2.95 14.45
N GLY A 531 -12.67 3.69 13.63
CA GLY A 531 -12.83 5.10 13.33
C GLY A 531 -12.10 5.44 12.05
N ALA A 532 -12.07 6.71 11.70
CA ALA A 532 -11.37 7.21 10.53
C ALA A 532 -10.47 8.39 10.90
N LEU A 533 -9.31 8.48 10.28
CA LEU A 533 -8.31 9.52 10.54
C LEU A 533 -7.93 10.27 9.26
N ALA A 534 -7.69 11.57 9.39
CA ALA A 534 -7.01 12.37 8.38
C ALA A 534 -5.96 13.27 9.03
N LEU A 535 -4.78 13.34 8.43
CA LEU A 535 -3.72 14.25 8.82
C LEU A 535 -3.68 15.43 7.84
N ILE A 536 -3.83 16.64 8.36
CA ILE A 536 -3.82 17.88 7.60
C ILE A 536 -2.49 18.59 7.88
N SER A 537 -1.83 19.09 6.85
CA SER A 537 -0.55 19.81 6.99
C SER A 537 -0.33 20.80 5.84
N GLY A 538 0.66 21.67 5.98
CA GLY A 538 1.03 22.68 4.99
C GLY A 538 0.61 24.09 5.37
N ALA A 539 1.16 25.09 4.67
CA ALA A 539 1.00 26.51 5.03
C ALA A 539 -0.47 27.01 5.01
N GLY A 540 -1.33 26.39 4.21
CA GLY A 540 -2.77 26.70 4.18
C GLY A 540 -3.62 25.87 5.17
N GLY A 541 -2.99 25.02 5.99
CA GLY A 541 -3.67 24.05 6.85
C GLY A 541 -4.59 24.71 7.88
N GLU A 542 -4.15 25.79 8.50
CA GLU A 542 -4.93 26.50 9.52
C GLU A 542 -6.26 27.07 8.96
N ALA A 543 -6.19 27.78 7.83
CA ALA A 543 -7.38 28.31 7.17
C ALA A 543 -8.33 27.21 6.69
N TRP A 544 -7.76 26.11 6.21
CA TRP A 544 -8.54 24.96 5.77
C TRP A 544 -9.24 24.24 6.94
N ILE A 545 -8.55 24.09 8.08
CA ILE A 545 -9.12 23.55 9.32
C ILE A 545 -10.20 24.49 9.89
N ALA A 546 -10.04 25.81 9.81
CA ALA A 546 -11.07 26.76 10.20
C ALA A 546 -12.37 26.53 9.40
N SER A 547 -12.25 26.41 8.06
CA SER A 547 -13.39 26.09 7.19
C SER A 547 -14.01 24.72 7.49
N LEU A 548 -13.21 23.74 7.92
CA LEU A 548 -13.71 22.43 8.34
C LEU A 548 -14.48 22.53 9.65
N ARG A 549 -13.98 23.30 10.62
CA ARG A 549 -14.64 23.50 11.92
C ARG A 549 -16.01 24.19 11.80
N GLU A 550 -16.20 25.03 10.81
CA GLU A 550 -17.49 25.66 10.53
C GLU A 550 -18.55 24.69 9.98
N ARG A 551 -18.13 23.57 9.41
CA ARG A 551 -18.97 22.61 8.69
C ARG A 551 -19.23 21.30 9.43
N HIS A 552 -18.44 20.98 10.48
CA HIS A 552 -18.65 19.73 11.20
C HIS A 552 -19.83 19.80 12.17
N ASP A 553 -20.50 18.67 12.35
CA ASP A 553 -21.71 18.52 13.18
C ASP A 553 -21.43 18.16 14.66
N GLY A 554 -20.19 18.35 15.13
CA GLY A 554 -19.77 17.98 16.48
C GLY A 554 -19.39 16.49 16.64
N THR A 555 -19.56 15.66 15.64
CA THR A 555 -19.18 14.23 15.68
C THR A 555 -17.72 13.98 15.30
N VAL A 556 -17.03 14.99 14.77
CA VAL A 556 -15.65 14.94 14.33
C VAL A 556 -14.76 15.70 15.31
N GLU A 557 -13.68 15.09 15.74
CA GLU A 557 -12.69 15.69 16.62
C GLU A 557 -11.54 16.26 15.80
N VAL A 558 -11.12 17.50 16.08
CA VAL A 558 -9.97 18.15 15.45
C VAL A 558 -8.94 18.46 16.52
N MET A 559 -7.82 17.78 16.47
CA MET A 559 -6.69 17.90 17.41
C MET A 559 -5.51 18.62 16.74
N GLY A 560 -4.79 19.41 17.53
CA GLY A 560 -3.64 20.17 17.06
C GLY A 560 -3.90 21.69 17.00
N PRO A 561 -2.94 22.50 16.46
CA PRO A 561 -1.77 22.01 15.73
C PRO A 561 -0.68 21.42 16.64
N ASN A 562 -0.06 20.36 16.18
CA ASN A 562 1.19 19.85 16.70
C ASN A 562 2.22 19.86 15.57
N ASP A 563 3.29 20.61 15.71
CA ASP A 563 4.32 20.79 14.68
C ASP A 563 3.73 21.18 13.29
N GLY A 564 2.72 22.09 13.31
CA GLY A 564 2.03 22.56 12.10
C GLY A 564 1.13 21.53 11.43
N LYS A 565 0.72 20.48 12.15
CA LYS A 565 -0.17 19.43 11.68
C LYS A 565 -1.42 19.33 12.56
N TRP A 566 -2.54 18.99 11.94
CA TRP A 566 -3.83 18.73 12.60
C TRP A 566 -4.26 17.30 12.31
N LEU A 567 -4.74 16.63 13.34
CA LEU A 567 -5.35 15.31 13.22
C LEU A 567 -6.86 15.45 13.31
N VAL A 568 -7.55 14.99 12.28
CA VAL A 568 -9.01 14.95 12.19
C VAL A 568 -9.46 13.53 12.39
N LYS A 569 -10.31 13.28 13.38
CA LYS A 569 -10.81 11.96 13.74
C LYS A 569 -12.33 11.93 13.63
N ALA A 570 -12.86 10.93 12.95
CA ALA A 570 -14.30 10.74 12.75
C ALA A 570 -14.72 9.30 13.15
N PRO A 571 -16.00 9.08 13.44
CA PRO A 571 -16.52 7.75 13.79
C PRO A 571 -16.34 6.72 12.67
N ASP A 572 -16.39 7.15 11.42
CA ASP A 572 -16.27 6.31 10.22
C ASP A 572 -15.75 7.11 9.02
N HIS A 573 -15.32 6.38 7.99
CA HIS A 573 -14.79 6.98 6.75
C HIS A 573 -15.83 7.78 5.97
N ARG A 574 -17.11 7.41 6.00
CA ARG A 574 -18.14 8.12 5.27
C ARG A 574 -18.27 9.54 5.79
N ARG A 575 -18.41 9.69 7.11
CA ARG A 575 -18.50 11.02 7.74
C ARG A 575 -17.23 11.85 7.53
N LEU A 576 -16.06 11.21 7.66
CA LEU A 576 -14.79 11.90 7.41
C LEU A 576 -14.73 12.39 5.95
N CYS A 577 -14.95 11.52 4.98
CA CYS A 577 -14.82 11.86 3.57
C CYS A 577 -15.88 12.87 3.09
N ASP A 578 -17.13 12.76 3.57
CA ASP A 578 -18.19 13.73 3.27
C ASP A 578 -17.82 15.11 3.81
N LEU A 579 -17.29 15.19 5.03
CA LEU A 579 -16.82 16.44 5.62
C LEU A 579 -15.65 17.04 4.83
N LEU A 580 -14.62 16.23 4.53
CA LEU A 580 -13.46 16.68 3.75
C LEU A 580 -13.89 17.21 2.37
N ARG A 581 -14.82 16.52 1.71
CA ARG A 581 -15.39 16.95 0.42
C ARG A 581 -16.17 18.25 0.52
N SER A 582 -16.89 18.48 1.61
CA SER A 582 -17.69 19.71 1.82
C SER A 582 -16.82 20.96 1.92
N VAL A 583 -15.59 20.83 2.42
CA VAL A 583 -14.60 21.93 2.47
C VAL A 583 -14.04 22.23 1.08
N GLY A 584 -14.09 21.25 0.19
CA GLY A 584 -13.53 21.34 -1.16
C GLY A 584 -12.10 20.80 -1.29
N PRO A 585 -11.58 20.70 -2.52
CA PRO A 585 -10.27 20.16 -2.76
C PRO A 585 -9.20 21.00 -2.07
N PRO A 586 -8.21 20.35 -1.41
CA PRO A 586 -7.12 21.08 -0.77
C PRO A 586 -6.35 21.89 -1.83
N GLY A 587 -6.14 23.17 -1.59
CA GLY A 587 -5.29 24.01 -2.43
C GLY A 587 -3.84 23.54 -2.38
N GLY A 588 -2.98 24.00 -3.32
CA GLY A 588 -1.60 23.55 -3.48
C GLY A 588 -0.71 23.65 -2.21
N ASN A 589 -1.13 24.41 -1.21
CA ASN A 589 -0.42 24.60 0.06
C ASN A 589 -1.00 23.77 1.21
N VAL A 590 -1.97 22.91 0.96
CA VAL A 590 -2.59 22.02 1.96
C VAL A 590 -2.42 20.57 1.51
N ARG A 591 -1.93 19.74 2.42
CA ARG A 591 -1.86 18.30 2.25
C ARG A 591 -2.87 17.63 3.15
N VAL A 592 -3.75 16.84 2.58
CA VAL A 592 -4.69 15.96 3.27
C VAL A 592 -4.23 14.52 3.08
N ALA A 593 -3.98 13.82 4.17
CA ALA A 593 -3.63 12.41 4.17
C ALA A 593 -4.70 11.65 4.94
N VAL A 594 -5.59 10.96 4.24
CA VAL A 594 -6.59 10.07 4.83
C VAL A 594 -5.92 8.72 5.13
N ASP A 595 -6.16 8.16 6.30
CA ASP A 595 -5.51 6.97 6.85
C ASP A 595 -3.97 7.06 6.77
N PRO A 596 -3.37 8.06 7.44
CA PRO A 596 -1.94 8.27 7.38
C PRO A 596 -1.21 7.11 8.06
N GLN A 597 -0.18 6.55 7.43
CA GLN A 597 0.68 5.52 8.03
C GLN A 597 1.56 6.09 9.16
N ARG A 598 1.79 7.41 9.15
CA ARG A 598 2.62 8.13 10.15
C ARG A 598 1.89 9.40 10.55
N LEU A 599 1.81 9.65 11.84
CA LEU A 599 1.21 10.84 12.44
C LEU A 599 2.21 12.00 12.59
#